data_528767690069c4ca624e62e57fa10dbc
#
_entry.id   528767690069c4ca624e62e57fa10dbc
#
_cell.length_a   1.000
_cell.length_b   1.000
_cell.length_c   1.000
_cell.angle_alpha   90.00
_cell.angle_beta   90.00
_cell.angle_gamma   90.00
#
_symmetry.space_group_name_H-M   'P 1'
#
loop_
_entity.id
_entity.type
_entity.pdbx_description
1 polymer ?
#
loop_
_entity_poly.entity_id
_entity_poly.type
_entity_poly.pdbx_seq_one_letter_code
_entity_poly.pdbx_strand_id
1 'polypeptide(L)'
;MTKRLTAKTKKAHKRDDSDIFELPDGAHGFGGPVLDVRSNGKDRRWSCKCVLRGQRITVQLGTIEELSTVSAAKQAMAKARGLCNQDIDPRESLREKREGTPTFGQHAEAFMGDYVPTLKNENHQDKWRASVRNHCKGIWDVKIDRILTGDMLRVLKPIWKTIPVMASEIRSRMEVVIDDATFKNLRTGDNPAKWSLQMQRALGGKPPKSGQTRGAHKSIHPDDLPAVMADLRERDTQTTRALYAITLTCLRSQEFLEMHTRELDLDAAQPTWTVPKERFKVDPHNHDFKVPLAPQLVRVLRDQLAYLALMFGKNYQGPLWPAIKESDSELMSEGTMLGYLKRSMGLKATVHGFRASYKTWANRQFLEGTDATPKYHHYAIEYCLAHTTPHNRGSAEDPYSRDQMMYTARIAIMRDWANYCDPLPTNDVRVAA
;
A
#
# COMPACT_ATOMS: atom_id res chain seq x y z
N MET A 1 9.37 7.76 -35.86
CA MET A 1 8.83 8.78 -36.78
C MET A 1 7.44 8.34 -37.22
N THR A 2 6.41 8.88 -36.60
CA THR A 2 5.00 8.64 -36.90
C THR A 2 4.64 9.42 -38.17
N LYS A 3 4.50 8.77 -39.32
CA LYS A 3 3.98 9.43 -40.52
C LYS A 3 2.51 9.82 -40.21
N ARG A 4 2.26 11.11 -40.04
CA ARG A 4 0.93 11.70 -40.10
C ARG A 4 0.28 11.28 -41.44
N LEU A 5 -0.99 10.94 -41.40
CA LEU A 5 -1.85 10.75 -42.57
C LEU A 5 -1.79 12.03 -43.44
N THR A 6 -0.91 12.05 -44.39
CA THR A 6 -0.82 13.14 -45.39
C THR A 6 -1.63 12.77 -46.62
N ALA A 7 -2.13 13.76 -47.28
CA ALA A 7 -3.14 13.86 -48.37
C ALA A 7 -3.03 12.94 -49.59
N LYS A 8 -2.44 11.76 -49.52
CA LYS A 8 -2.40 10.76 -50.62
C LYS A 8 -3.40 9.61 -50.48
N THR A 9 -4.37 9.74 -49.59
CA THR A 9 -5.51 8.82 -49.51
C THR A 9 -6.52 9.22 -50.58
N LYS A 10 -6.68 8.38 -51.61
CA LYS A 10 -7.76 8.59 -52.59
C LYS A 10 -9.11 8.39 -51.93
N LYS A 11 -9.99 9.41 -51.99
CA LYS A 11 -11.37 9.34 -51.58
C LYS A 11 -12.11 8.39 -52.52
N ALA A 12 -12.41 7.18 -52.10
CA ALA A 12 -12.84 6.14 -53.03
C ALA A 12 -14.35 6.13 -53.31
N HIS A 13 -15.24 6.47 -52.37
CA HIS A 13 -16.69 6.53 -52.56
C HIS A 13 -17.40 7.21 -51.40
N LYS A 14 -18.47 7.97 -51.69
CA LYS A 14 -19.44 8.45 -50.72
C LYS A 14 -20.61 7.44 -50.68
N ARG A 15 -20.75 6.67 -49.64
CA ARG A 15 -21.99 5.96 -49.31
C ARG A 15 -22.70 6.75 -48.22
N ASP A 16 -24.02 6.80 -48.29
CA ASP A 16 -24.84 7.55 -47.35
C ASP A 16 -24.18 7.70 -45.98
N ASP A 17 -23.82 8.93 -45.61
CA ASP A 17 -23.25 9.36 -44.35
C ASP A 17 -21.83 8.85 -43.93
N SER A 18 -21.02 8.28 -44.80
CA SER A 18 -19.63 7.91 -44.46
C SER A 18 -18.60 8.31 -45.51
N ASP A 19 -17.43 8.80 -45.11
CA ASP A 19 -16.25 8.97 -45.97
C ASP A 19 -15.36 7.73 -45.88
N ILE A 20 -15.08 7.10 -47.00
CA ILE A 20 -14.26 5.89 -47.13
C ILE A 20 -12.88 6.28 -47.70
N PHE A 21 -11.81 5.94 -46.98
CA PHE A 21 -10.43 6.16 -47.38
C PHE A 21 -9.73 4.83 -47.63
N GLU A 22 -9.37 4.51 -48.87
CA GLU A 22 -8.56 3.35 -49.19
C GLU A 22 -7.08 3.69 -49.17
N LEU A 23 -6.29 2.82 -48.53
CA LEU A 23 -4.85 2.91 -48.53
C LEU A 23 -4.27 1.92 -49.54
N PRO A 24 -3.30 2.33 -50.40
CA PRO A 24 -2.71 1.44 -51.35
C PRO A 24 -1.98 0.28 -50.70
N ASP A 25 -2.27 -0.94 -51.11
CA ASP A 25 -1.54 -2.14 -50.75
C ASP A 25 -0.50 -2.44 -51.85
N GLY A 26 0.76 -2.44 -51.49
CA GLY A 26 1.85 -2.54 -52.46
C GLY A 26 2.06 -3.91 -53.11
N ALA A 27 1.20 -4.93 -52.93
CA ALA A 27 1.64 -6.27 -53.27
C ALA A 27 0.70 -7.23 -54.01
N HIS A 28 -0.60 -7.15 -54.04
CA HIS A 28 -1.39 -8.27 -54.64
C HIS A 28 -2.78 -7.93 -55.21
N GLY A 29 -3.02 -6.79 -55.81
CA GLY A 29 -4.27 -6.54 -56.59
C GLY A 29 -5.55 -6.41 -55.74
N PHE A 30 -5.52 -6.65 -54.47
CA PHE A 30 -6.55 -6.37 -53.49
C PHE A 30 -6.15 -5.11 -52.72
N GLY A 31 -7.01 -4.08 -52.70
CA GLY A 31 -6.74 -2.82 -52.03
C GLY A 31 -6.29 -2.98 -50.56
N GLY A 32 -5.55 -2.01 -50.04
CA GLY A 32 -5.10 -1.97 -48.65
C GLY A 32 -6.25 -1.92 -47.63
N PRO A 33 -5.95 -1.76 -46.36
CA PRO A 33 -6.97 -1.54 -45.31
C PRO A 33 -7.72 -0.25 -45.62
N VAL A 34 -9.04 -0.28 -45.45
CA VAL A 34 -9.96 0.82 -45.70
C VAL A 34 -10.36 1.44 -44.37
N LEU A 35 -10.20 2.76 -44.24
CA LEU A 35 -10.73 3.50 -43.12
C LEU A 35 -12.11 4.05 -43.46
N ASP A 36 -13.13 3.56 -42.77
CA ASP A 36 -14.51 4.03 -42.84
C ASP A 36 -14.74 5.06 -41.71
N VAL A 37 -15.11 6.29 -42.11
CA VAL A 37 -15.38 7.39 -41.17
C VAL A 37 -16.85 7.78 -41.35
N ARG A 38 -17.69 7.53 -40.35
CA ARG A 38 -19.10 7.94 -40.37
C ARG A 38 -19.24 9.46 -40.24
N SER A 39 -20.37 9.98 -40.68
CA SER A 39 -20.67 11.41 -40.77
C SER A 39 -20.55 12.18 -39.44
N ASN A 40 -20.73 11.50 -38.31
CA ASN A 40 -20.53 12.08 -36.97
C ASN A 40 -19.05 12.32 -36.62
N GLY A 41 -18.11 11.88 -37.50
CA GLY A 41 -16.66 12.00 -37.28
C GLY A 41 -16.09 11.23 -36.08
N LYS A 42 -16.96 10.61 -35.28
CA LYS A 42 -16.58 9.91 -34.05
C LYS A 42 -16.37 8.41 -34.22
N ASP A 43 -17.08 7.81 -35.18
CA ASP A 43 -16.99 6.37 -35.48
C ASP A 43 -16.07 6.15 -36.69
N ARG A 44 -14.82 5.78 -36.39
CA ARG A 44 -13.76 5.54 -37.40
C ARG A 44 -13.28 4.10 -37.28
N ARG A 45 -13.48 3.30 -38.34
CA ARG A 45 -13.18 1.86 -38.31
C ARG A 45 -12.33 1.44 -39.50
N TRP A 46 -11.33 0.60 -39.19
CA TRP A 46 -10.58 -0.10 -40.20
C TRP A 46 -11.32 -1.35 -40.69
N SER A 47 -11.39 -1.54 -41.99
CA SER A 47 -11.91 -2.75 -42.61
C SER A 47 -10.98 -3.21 -43.71
N CYS A 48 -11.11 -4.46 -44.15
CA CYS A 48 -10.45 -4.98 -45.32
C CYS A 48 -11.37 -5.92 -46.10
N LYS A 49 -11.06 -6.08 -47.38
CA LYS A 49 -11.70 -7.06 -48.24
C LYS A 49 -10.86 -8.34 -48.26
N CYS A 50 -11.50 -9.47 -48.06
CA CYS A 50 -10.91 -10.81 -48.13
C CYS A 50 -11.74 -11.71 -49.02
N VAL A 51 -11.17 -12.81 -49.50
CA VAL A 51 -11.89 -13.86 -50.21
C VAL A 51 -11.93 -15.09 -49.29
N LEU A 52 -13.12 -15.55 -48.97
CA LEU A 52 -13.35 -16.77 -48.18
C LEU A 52 -14.16 -17.73 -49.04
N ARG A 53 -13.64 -18.91 -49.28
CA ARG A 53 -14.32 -19.95 -50.12
C ARG A 53 -14.84 -19.41 -51.48
N GLY A 54 -14.02 -18.58 -52.12
CA GLY A 54 -14.36 -17.96 -53.39
C GLY A 54 -15.30 -16.75 -53.34
N GLN A 55 -15.85 -16.42 -52.17
CA GLN A 55 -16.73 -15.26 -51.99
C GLN A 55 -15.96 -14.07 -51.40
N ARG A 56 -16.24 -12.87 -51.91
CA ARG A 56 -15.68 -11.62 -51.35
C ARG A 56 -16.43 -11.21 -50.10
N ILE A 57 -15.72 -11.11 -48.98
CA ILE A 57 -16.25 -10.63 -47.70
C ILE A 57 -15.54 -9.36 -47.27
N THR A 58 -16.23 -8.54 -46.48
CA THR A 58 -15.64 -7.39 -45.79
C THR A 58 -15.47 -7.73 -44.32
N VAL A 59 -14.25 -7.58 -43.81
CA VAL A 59 -13.89 -7.84 -42.40
C VAL A 59 -13.59 -6.52 -41.72
N GLN A 60 -14.27 -6.24 -40.62
CA GLN A 60 -13.93 -5.10 -39.76
C GLN A 60 -12.73 -5.48 -38.86
N LEU A 61 -11.63 -4.74 -39.01
CA LEU A 61 -10.38 -5.02 -38.34
C LEU A 61 -10.31 -4.42 -36.92
N GLY A 62 -10.97 -3.28 -36.72
CA GLY A 62 -10.98 -2.56 -35.42
C GLY A 62 -11.23 -1.07 -35.62
N THR A 63 -11.33 -0.33 -34.51
CA THR A 63 -11.45 1.14 -34.51
C THR A 63 -10.08 1.80 -34.72
N ILE A 64 -10.06 3.12 -35.01
CA ILE A 64 -8.80 3.87 -35.16
C ILE A 64 -8.04 3.98 -33.83
N GLU A 65 -8.76 3.90 -32.75
CA GLU A 65 -8.20 3.87 -31.37
C GLU A 65 -7.50 2.54 -31.08
N GLU A 66 -8.09 1.42 -31.55
CA GLU A 66 -7.51 0.07 -31.42
C GLU A 66 -6.31 -0.11 -32.34
N LEU A 67 -6.39 0.42 -33.54
CA LEU A 67 -5.37 0.33 -34.60
C LEU A 67 -4.91 1.73 -35.01
N SER A 68 -4.16 2.39 -34.09
CA SER A 68 -3.80 3.81 -34.20
C SER A 68 -2.82 4.14 -35.34
N THR A 69 -2.23 3.12 -35.98
CA THR A 69 -1.29 3.31 -37.10
C THR A 69 -1.69 2.51 -38.30
N VAL A 70 -1.33 3.01 -39.48
CA VAL A 70 -1.51 2.30 -40.77
C VAL A 70 -0.78 0.95 -40.77
N SER A 71 0.37 0.86 -40.10
CA SER A 71 1.13 -0.38 -39.95
C SER A 71 0.34 -1.43 -39.15
N ALA A 72 -0.29 -1.04 -38.03
CA ALA A 72 -1.14 -1.93 -37.24
C ALA A 72 -2.36 -2.41 -38.05
N ALA A 73 -3.00 -1.51 -38.82
CA ALA A 73 -4.11 -1.87 -39.66
C ALA A 73 -3.68 -2.87 -40.78
N LYS A 74 -2.50 -2.69 -41.38
CA LYS A 74 -1.93 -3.63 -42.36
C LYS A 74 -1.63 -5.01 -41.77
N GLN A 75 -1.10 -5.05 -40.55
CA GLN A 75 -0.86 -6.31 -39.83
C GLN A 75 -2.17 -7.04 -39.52
N ALA A 76 -3.19 -6.32 -39.04
CA ALA A 76 -4.51 -6.87 -38.78
C ALA A 76 -5.16 -7.41 -40.07
N MET A 77 -5.02 -6.69 -41.20
CA MET A 77 -5.45 -7.14 -42.52
C MET A 77 -4.73 -8.42 -42.96
N ALA A 78 -3.40 -8.47 -42.81
CA ALA A 78 -2.62 -9.66 -43.18
C ALA A 78 -3.07 -10.89 -42.35
N LYS A 79 -3.35 -10.70 -41.08
CA LYS A 79 -3.89 -11.76 -40.20
C LYS A 79 -5.28 -12.23 -40.67
N ALA A 80 -6.18 -11.30 -40.97
CA ALA A 80 -7.53 -11.64 -41.46
C ALA A 80 -7.46 -12.42 -42.79
N ARG A 81 -6.59 -12.01 -43.72
CA ARG A 81 -6.36 -12.74 -44.99
C ARG A 81 -5.76 -14.11 -44.77
N GLY A 82 -4.82 -14.23 -43.79
CA GLY A 82 -4.23 -15.52 -43.42
C GLY A 82 -5.28 -16.52 -42.93
N LEU A 83 -6.26 -16.07 -42.12
CA LEU A 83 -7.39 -16.89 -41.69
C LEU A 83 -8.28 -17.30 -42.87
N CYS A 84 -8.62 -16.38 -43.78
CA CYS A 84 -9.38 -16.71 -44.98
C CYS A 84 -8.67 -17.76 -45.87
N ASN A 85 -7.34 -17.69 -45.98
CA ASN A 85 -6.56 -18.68 -46.73
C ASN A 85 -6.56 -20.07 -46.09
N GLN A 86 -6.90 -20.16 -44.81
CA GLN A 86 -7.08 -21.40 -44.02
C GLN A 86 -8.56 -21.84 -43.97
N ASP A 87 -9.43 -21.24 -44.79
CA ASP A 87 -10.87 -21.44 -44.77
C ASP A 87 -11.61 -21.10 -43.47
N ILE A 88 -10.95 -20.31 -42.59
CA ILE A 88 -11.51 -19.82 -41.34
C ILE A 88 -12.10 -18.43 -41.56
N ASP A 89 -13.36 -18.22 -41.14
CA ASP A 89 -14.00 -16.91 -41.22
C ASP A 89 -13.44 -15.95 -40.18
N PRO A 90 -12.70 -14.90 -40.57
CA PRO A 90 -12.13 -13.95 -39.63
C PRO A 90 -13.20 -13.21 -38.79
N ARG A 91 -14.42 -13.09 -39.30
CA ARG A 91 -15.53 -12.39 -38.62
C ARG A 91 -16.00 -13.19 -37.42
N GLU A 92 -16.10 -14.51 -37.53
CA GLU A 92 -16.45 -15.41 -36.40
C GLU A 92 -15.33 -15.45 -35.35
N SER A 93 -14.09 -15.66 -35.76
CA SER A 93 -12.92 -15.65 -34.88
C SER A 93 -12.76 -14.33 -34.11
N LEU A 94 -13.01 -13.19 -34.74
CA LEU A 94 -12.99 -11.88 -34.10
C LEU A 94 -14.20 -11.67 -33.15
N ARG A 95 -15.37 -12.25 -33.51
CA ARG A 95 -16.58 -12.19 -32.71
C ARG A 95 -16.44 -13.05 -31.46
N GLU A 96 -16.01 -14.29 -31.57
CA GLU A 96 -15.75 -15.20 -30.45
C GLU A 96 -14.73 -14.59 -29.48
N LYS A 97 -13.65 -14.02 -29.99
CA LYS A 97 -12.66 -13.31 -29.17
C LYS A 97 -13.28 -12.11 -28.43
N ARG A 98 -14.16 -11.34 -29.08
CA ARG A 98 -14.83 -10.18 -28.46
C ARG A 98 -15.89 -10.59 -27.43
N GLU A 99 -16.64 -11.64 -27.68
CA GLU A 99 -17.67 -12.15 -26.78
C GLU A 99 -17.02 -12.83 -25.55
N GLY A 100 -15.92 -13.55 -25.75
CA GLY A 100 -15.16 -14.21 -24.68
C GLY A 100 -14.26 -13.30 -23.84
N THR A 101 -13.98 -12.06 -24.29
CA THR A 101 -13.12 -11.15 -23.53
C THR A 101 -13.84 -10.68 -22.26
N PRO A 102 -13.26 -10.89 -21.06
CA PRO A 102 -13.88 -10.46 -19.81
C PRO A 102 -13.92 -8.93 -19.67
N THR A 103 -14.80 -8.44 -18.81
CA THR A 103 -14.74 -7.05 -18.36
C THR A 103 -13.55 -6.86 -17.40
N PHE A 104 -13.17 -5.59 -17.14
CA PHE A 104 -12.17 -5.28 -16.12
C PHE A 104 -12.53 -5.91 -14.77
N GLY A 105 -13.78 -5.78 -14.34
CA GLY A 105 -14.25 -6.35 -13.10
C GLY A 105 -14.15 -7.86 -13.03
N GLN A 106 -14.60 -8.56 -14.09
CA GLN A 106 -14.50 -10.02 -14.16
C GLN A 106 -13.04 -10.50 -14.08
N HIS A 107 -12.15 -9.84 -14.82
CA HIS A 107 -10.73 -10.17 -14.82
C HIS A 107 -10.07 -9.80 -13.49
N ALA A 108 -10.39 -8.63 -12.92
CA ALA A 108 -9.86 -8.19 -11.63
C ALA A 108 -10.26 -9.13 -10.48
N GLU A 109 -11.51 -9.62 -10.46
CA GLU A 109 -11.94 -10.59 -9.44
C GLU A 109 -11.18 -11.91 -9.57
N ALA A 110 -11.02 -12.45 -10.78
CA ALA A 110 -10.24 -13.66 -11.01
C ALA A 110 -8.77 -13.45 -10.58
N PHE A 111 -8.14 -12.36 -11.00
CA PHE A 111 -6.78 -12.01 -10.62
C PHE A 111 -6.63 -11.85 -9.10
N MET A 112 -7.56 -11.14 -8.45
CA MET A 112 -7.57 -10.97 -7.00
C MET A 112 -7.75 -12.31 -6.25
N GLY A 113 -8.50 -13.24 -6.82
CA GLY A 113 -8.66 -14.59 -6.29
C GLY A 113 -7.33 -15.33 -6.18
N ASP A 114 -6.51 -15.22 -7.21
CA ASP A 114 -5.22 -15.91 -7.29
C ASP A 114 -4.10 -15.17 -6.55
N TYR A 115 -3.99 -13.86 -6.79
CA TYR A 115 -2.85 -13.05 -6.32
C TYR A 115 -2.96 -12.62 -4.86
N VAL A 116 -4.13 -12.14 -4.43
CA VAL A 116 -4.26 -11.52 -3.11
C VAL A 116 -3.98 -12.49 -1.95
N PRO A 117 -4.36 -13.79 -2.01
CA PRO A 117 -3.99 -14.75 -0.97
C PRO A 117 -2.48 -14.96 -0.80
N THR A 118 -1.66 -14.62 -1.81
CA THR A 118 -0.19 -14.71 -1.69
C THR A 118 0.41 -13.61 -0.80
N LEU A 119 -0.36 -12.57 -0.49
CA LEU A 119 0.08 -11.48 0.38
C LEU A 119 0.03 -11.92 1.84
N LYS A 120 1.11 -11.71 2.59
CA LYS A 120 1.30 -12.19 3.96
C LYS A 120 0.32 -11.63 5.00
N ASN A 121 -0.31 -10.48 4.75
CA ASN A 121 -1.09 -9.74 5.74
C ASN A 121 -2.55 -9.61 5.30
N GLU A 122 -3.48 -10.17 6.06
CA GLU A 122 -4.93 -10.16 5.79
C GLU A 122 -5.49 -8.74 5.64
N ASN A 123 -5.12 -7.81 6.52
CA ASN A 123 -5.53 -6.41 6.39
C ASN A 123 -5.05 -5.78 5.07
N HIS A 124 -3.90 -6.22 4.55
CA HIS A 124 -3.42 -5.78 3.25
C HIS A 124 -4.23 -6.41 2.11
N GLN A 125 -4.60 -7.69 2.26
CA GLN A 125 -5.47 -8.39 1.31
C GLN A 125 -6.82 -7.69 1.19
N ASP A 126 -7.47 -7.38 2.31
CA ASP A 126 -8.77 -6.71 2.34
C ASP A 126 -8.69 -5.29 1.76
N LYS A 127 -7.68 -4.53 2.13
CA LYS A 127 -7.43 -3.20 1.55
C LYS A 127 -7.18 -3.26 0.05
N TRP A 128 -6.52 -4.30 -0.43
CA TRP A 128 -6.26 -4.50 -1.85
C TRP A 128 -7.58 -4.71 -2.61
N ARG A 129 -8.40 -5.67 -2.17
CA ARG A 129 -9.72 -5.97 -2.74
C ARG A 129 -10.65 -4.77 -2.66
N ALA A 130 -10.82 -4.20 -1.47
CA ALA A 130 -11.71 -3.06 -1.24
C ALA A 130 -11.36 -1.85 -2.11
N SER A 131 -10.07 -1.53 -2.29
CA SER A 131 -9.68 -0.37 -3.08
C SER A 131 -9.99 -0.52 -4.56
N VAL A 132 -9.75 -1.70 -5.14
CA VAL A 132 -10.06 -1.96 -6.55
C VAL A 132 -11.58 -1.93 -6.76
N ARG A 133 -12.35 -2.65 -5.93
CA ARG A 133 -13.82 -2.70 -6.04
C ARG A 133 -14.47 -1.33 -5.85
N ASN A 134 -13.99 -0.54 -4.89
CA ASN A 134 -14.63 0.74 -4.57
C ASN A 134 -14.28 1.86 -5.56
N HIS A 135 -13.07 1.88 -6.08
CA HIS A 135 -12.60 2.99 -6.90
C HIS A 135 -12.64 2.73 -8.41
N CYS A 136 -12.59 1.46 -8.84
CA CYS A 136 -12.61 1.13 -10.27
C CYS A 136 -14.02 0.93 -10.85
N LYS A 137 -15.08 1.32 -10.14
CA LYS A 137 -16.48 1.16 -10.58
C LYS A 137 -16.74 1.76 -11.97
N GLY A 138 -16.11 2.89 -12.29
CA GLY A 138 -16.28 3.56 -13.59
C GLY A 138 -15.73 2.81 -14.80
N ILE A 139 -14.95 1.75 -14.57
CA ILE A 139 -14.39 0.89 -15.62
C ILE A 139 -14.76 -0.58 -15.43
N TRP A 140 -15.56 -0.91 -14.43
CA TRP A 140 -15.84 -2.28 -13.99
C TRP A 140 -16.42 -3.15 -15.11
N ASP A 141 -17.36 -2.57 -15.86
CA ASP A 141 -18.07 -3.27 -16.95
C ASP A 141 -17.43 -3.04 -18.32
N VAL A 142 -16.31 -2.32 -18.39
CA VAL A 142 -15.58 -2.10 -19.63
C VAL A 142 -14.79 -3.36 -20.00
N LYS A 143 -14.91 -3.83 -21.23
CA LYS A 143 -14.11 -4.96 -21.75
C LYS A 143 -12.62 -4.63 -21.61
N ILE A 144 -11.82 -5.58 -21.09
CA ILE A 144 -10.43 -5.31 -20.70
C ILE A 144 -9.52 -4.97 -21.89
N ASP A 145 -9.86 -5.45 -23.08
CA ASP A 145 -9.18 -5.13 -24.34
C ASP A 145 -9.48 -3.71 -24.86
N ARG A 146 -10.53 -3.05 -24.31
CA ARG A 146 -10.97 -1.71 -24.70
C ARG A 146 -10.59 -0.62 -23.72
N ILE A 147 -9.94 -0.98 -22.62
CA ILE A 147 -9.51 -0.01 -21.63
C ILE A 147 -8.39 0.85 -22.18
N LEU A 148 -8.58 2.16 -22.13
CA LEU A 148 -7.67 3.18 -22.61
C LEU A 148 -7.17 4.09 -21.47
N THR A 149 -6.17 4.91 -21.75
CA THR A 149 -5.66 5.91 -20.78
C THR A 149 -6.74 6.87 -20.29
N GLY A 150 -7.72 7.19 -21.13
CA GLY A 150 -8.87 8.03 -20.73
C GLY A 150 -9.70 7.41 -19.60
N ASP A 151 -9.83 6.08 -19.60
CA ASP A 151 -10.55 5.35 -18.55
C ASP A 151 -9.76 5.37 -17.24
N MET A 152 -8.44 5.21 -17.29
CA MET A 152 -7.56 5.37 -16.12
C MET A 152 -7.69 6.76 -15.53
N LEU A 153 -7.69 7.80 -16.37
CA LEU A 153 -7.83 9.17 -15.92
C LEU A 153 -9.21 9.44 -15.31
N ARG A 154 -10.27 8.80 -15.80
CA ARG A 154 -11.62 8.89 -15.25
C ARG A 154 -11.67 8.37 -13.80
N VAL A 155 -10.96 7.29 -13.51
CA VAL A 155 -10.84 6.74 -12.16
C VAL A 155 -9.95 7.60 -11.26
N LEU A 156 -8.79 8.05 -11.77
CA LEU A 156 -7.75 8.64 -10.92
C LEU A 156 -7.94 10.13 -10.67
N LYS A 157 -8.39 10.94 -11.64
CA LYS A 157 -8.49 12.41 -11.50
C LYS A 157 -9.31 12.85 -10.28
N PRO A 158 -10.49 12.26 -9.98
CA PRO A 158 -11.29 12.69 -8.83
C PRO A 158 -10.59 12.51 -7.49
N ILE A 159 -9.71 11.50 -7.39
CA ILE A 159 -9.07 11.10 -6.13
C ILE A 159 -7.60 11.52 -6.04
N TRP A 160 -6.99 11.98 -7.15
CA TRP A 160 -5.56 12.24 -7.21
C TRP A 160 -5.07 13.33 -6.25
N LYS A 161 -5.88 14.36 -6.04
CA LYS A 161 -5.55 15.47 -5.11
C LYS A 161 -6.14 15.27 -3.71
N THR A 162 -7.24 14.55 -3.60
CA THR A 162 -7.96 14.38 -2.32
C THR A 162 -7.37 13.26 -1.46
N ILE A 163 -7.02 12.13 -2.07
CA ILE A 163 -6.42 10.96 -1.41
C ILE A 163 -5.22 10.42 -2.20
N PRO A 164 -4.17 11.23 -2.40
CA PRO A 164 -3.11 10.97 -3.39
C PRO A 164 -2.33 9.67 -3.16
N VAL A 165 -2.10 9.28 -1.90
CA VAL A 165 -1.43 8.00 -1.57
C VAL A 165 -2.27 6.83 -2.05
N MET A 166 -3.56 6.81 -1.71
CA MET A 166 -4.49 5.78 -2.15
C MET A 166 -4.65 5.79 -3.67
N ALA A 167 -4.73 6.96 -4.30
CA ALA A 167 -4.83 7.09 -5.76
C ALA A 167 -3.61 6.48 -6.47
N SER A 168 -2.41 6.68 -5.94
CA SER A 168 -1.18 6.06 -6.45
C SER A 168 -1.20 4.53 -6.29
N GLU A 169 -1.69 4.02 -5.15
CA GLU A 169 -1.86 2.58 -4.93
C GLU A 169 -2.89 1.98 -5.89
N ILE A 170 -4.04 2.65 -6.10
CA ILE A 170 -5.08 2.23 -7.04
C ILE A 170 -4.51 2.17 -8.46
N ARG A 171 -3.76 3.19 -8.88
CA ARG A 171 -3.09 3.17 -10.19
C ARG A 171 -2.18 1.94 -10.33
N SER A 172 -1.33 1.66 -9.33
CA SER A 172 -0.45 0.49 -9.35
C SER A 172 -1.23 -0.83 -9.39
N ARG A 173 -2.35 -0.92 -8.68
CA ARG A 173 -3.20 -2.11 -8.69
C ARG A 173 -3.88 -2.31 -10.04
N MET A 174 -4.38 -1.24 -10.66
CA MET A 174 -4.89 -1.31 -12.04
C MET A 174 -3.79 -1.72 -13.04
N GLU A 175 -2.58 -1.19 -12.87
CA GLU A 175 -1.43 -1.56 -13.70
C GLU A 175 -1.17 -3.06 -13.65
N VAL A 176 -1.09 -3.65 -12.45
CA VAL A 176 -0.84 -5.09 -12.27
C VAL A 176 -1.97 -5.95 -12.86
N VAL A 177 -3.24 -5.58 -12.64
CA VAL A 177 -4.40 -6.29 -13.21
C VAL A 177 -4.37 -6.27 -14.74
N ILE A 178 -4.01 -5.14 -15.34
CA ILE A 178 -3.96 -4.97 -16.79
C ILE A 178 -2.73 -5.69 -17.39
N ASP A 179 -1.61 -5.72 -16.68
CA ASP A 179 -0.43 -6.49 -17.10
C ASP A 179 -0.73 -8.00 -17.13
N ASP A 180 -1.44 -8.53 -16.12
CA ASP A 180 -1.89 -9.93 -16.13
C ASP A 180 -2.82 -10.22 -17.32
N ALA A 181 -3.74 -9.31 -17.62
CA ALA A 181 -4.59 -9.45 -18.79
C ALA A 181 -3.79 -9.47 -20.11
N THR A 182 -2.72 -8.68 -20.19
CA THR A 182 -1.81 -8.67 -21.35
C THR A 182 -1.02 -9.98 -21.41
N PHE A 183 -0.51 -10.46 -20.28
CA PHE A 183 0.18 -11.75 -20.18
C PHE A 183 -0.72 -12.92 -20.61
N LYS A 184 -1.99 -12.91 -20.22
CA LYS A 184 -3.00 -13.91 -20.60
C LYS A 184 -3.55 -13.73 -22.03
N ASN A 185 -3.00 -12.81 -22.82
CA ASN A 185 -3.45 -12.50 -24.19
C ASN A 185 -4.92 -12.03 -24.29
N LEU A 186 -5.50 -11.54 -23.21
CA LEU A 186 -6.87 -10.98 -23.20
C LEU A 186 -6.91 -9.58 -23.79
N ARG A 187 -5.77 -8.90 -23.87
CA ARG A 187 -5.58 -7.60 -24.52
C ARG A 187 -4.21 -7.51 -25.19
N THR A 188 -4.06 -6.51 -26.07
CA THR A 188 -2.80 -6.19 -26.77
C THR A 188 -2.48 -4.71 -26.60
N GLY A 189 -1.22 -4.33 -26.85
CA GLY A 189 -0.74 -2.95 -26.74
C GLY A 189 -0.26 -2.59 -25.32
N ASP A 190 0.18 -1.33 -25.16
CA ASP A 190 0.74 -0.83 -23.93
C ASP A 190 -0.28 -0.79 -22.78
N ASN A 191 0.21 -0.96 -21.56
CA ASN A 191 -0.62 -0.84 -20.37
C ASN A 191 -1.01 0.64 -20.13
N PRO A 192 -2.30 1.01 -20.20
CA PRO A 192 -2.75 2.39 -20.05
C PRO A 192 -2.63 2.93 -18.61
N ALA A 193 -2.42 2.05 -17.63
CA ALA A 193 -2.20 2.44 -16.24
C ALA A 193 -0.71 2.65 -15.92
N LYS A 194 0.20 2.34 -16.85
CA LYS A 194 1.64 2.48 -16.65
C LYS A 194 2.03 3.92 -16.33
N TRP A 195 2.87 4.08 -15.31
CA TRP A 195 3.36 5.40 -14.94
C TRP A 195 4.28 5.96 -16.02
N SER A 196 3.88 7.06 -16.62
CA SER A 196 4.62 7.75 -17.68
C SER A 196 4.61 9.25 -17.46
N LEU A 197 5.47 9.97 -18.15
CA LEU A 197 5.47 11.44 -18.11
C LEU A 197 4.13 12.03 -18.58
N GLN A 198 3.48 11.39 -19.56
CA GLN A 198 2.16 11.79 -20.06
C GLN A 198 1.09 11.58 -19.01
N MET A 199 1.09 10.41 -18.31
CA MET A 199 0.18 10.13 -17.21
C MET A 199 0.39 11.14 -16.07
N GLN A 200 1.63 11.43 -15.71
CA GLN A 200 1.96 12.43 -14.70
C GLN A 200 1.39 13.82 -15.06
N ARG A 201 1.59 14.27 -16.29
CA ARG A 201 1.07 15.57 -16.78
C ARG A 201 -0.45 15.60 -16.76
N ALA A 202 -1.11 14.53 -17.21
CA ALA A 202 -2.56 14.42 -17.26
C ALA A 202 -3.22 14.41 -15.87
N LEU A 203 -2.51 13.95 -14.83
CA LEU A 203 -2.93 13.94 -13.43
C LEU A 203 -2.53 15.21 -12.66
N GLY A 204 -1.79 16.13 -13.28
CA GLY A 204 -1.37 17.39 -12.67
C GLY A 204 -0.14 17.28 -11.78
N GLY A 205 0.72 16.28 -12.01
CA GLY A 205 1.99 16.10 -11.31
C GLY A 205 2.16 14.73 -10.65
N LYS A 206 3.34 14.53 -10.05
CA LYS A 206 3.59 13.32 -9.21
C LYS A 206 2.66 13.34 -7.99
N PRO A 207 2.22 12.14 -7.53
CA PRO A 207 1.54 12.08 -6.24
C PRO A 207 2.50 12.59 -5.16
N PRO A 208 2.03 13.37 -4.20
CA PRO A 208 2.85 13.74 -3.05
C PRO A 208 3.35 12.47 -2.36
N LYS A 209 4.60 12.46 -1.90
CA LYS A 209 5.11 11.35 -1.10
C LYS A 209 4.27 11.17 0.15
N SER A 210 4.08 9.93 0.61
CA SER A 210 3.21 9.58 1.75
C SER A 210 3.43 10.48 2.99
N GLY A 211 4.68 10.84 3.28
CA GLY A 211 5.03 11.75 4.38
C GLY A 211 4.67 13.22 4.15
N GLN A 212 4.48 13.65 2.90
CA GLN A 212 4.15 15.05 2.57
C GLN A 212 2.64 15.34 2.64
N THR A 213 1.79 14.34 2.40
CA THR A 213 0.33 14.49 2.39
C THR A 213 -0.32 14.27 3.74
N ARG A 214 0.25 13.39 4.55
CA ARG A 214 -0.31 13.13 5.90
C ARG A 214 0.24 14.08 6.95
N GLY A 215 1.26 14.88 6.63
CA GLY A 215 2.08 15.52 7.64
C GLY A 215 2.86 14.50 8.46
N ALA A 216 3.76 14.93 9.33
CA ALA A 216 4.27 14.07 10.38
C ALA A 216 3.09 13.56 11.21
N HIS A 217 3.12 12.31 11.69
CA HIS A 217 2.11 11.82 12.64
C HIS A 217 1.97 12.85 13.75
N LYS A 218 0.72 13.33 13.96
CA LYS A 218 0.47 14.32 15.00
C LYS A 218 0.94 13.74 16.32
N SER A 219 2.00 14.32 16.86
CA SER A 219 2.63 13.93 18.12
C SER A 219 2.24 14.91 19.22
N ILE A 220 2.33 14.47 20.46
CA ILE A 220 2.30 15.33 21.62
C ILE A 220 3.70 15.94 21.79
N HIS A 221 3.78 17.24 22.07
CA HIS A 221 5.08 17.83 22.40
C HIS A 221 5.66 17.12 23.63
N PRO A 222 6.96 16.82 23.69
CA PRO A 222 7.52 16.15 24.85
C PRO A 222 7.16 16.82 26.17
N ASP A 223 7.17 18.14 26.24
CA ASP A 223 6.91 18.91 27.46
C ASP A 223 5.46 18.74 28.00
N ASP A 224 4.52 18.34 27.14
CA ASP A 224 3.13 18.08 27.54
C ASP A 224 2.91 16.63 28.00
N LEU A 225 3.88 15.73 27.77
CA LEU A 225 3.73 14.31 28.07
C LEU A 225 3.59 14.00 29.56
N PRO A 226 4.32 14.63 30.49
CA PRO A 226 4.14 14.33 31.91
C PRO A 226 2.69 14.52 32.38
N ALA A 227 2.02 15.58 31.94
CA ALA A 227 0.61 15.82 32.27
C ALA A 227 -0.31 14.74 31.66
N VAL A 228 -0.05 14.34 30.41
CA VAL A 228 -0.81 13.27 29.75
C VAL A 228 -0.62 11.94 30.47
N MET A 229 0.61 11.60 30.89
CA MET A 229 0.90 10.35 31.59
C MET A 229 0.25 10.32 32.98
N ALA A 230 0.22 11.45 33.68
CA ALA A 230 -0.48 11.58 34.97
C ALA A 230 -1.99 11.33 34.81
N ASP A 231 -2.64 11.93 33.80
CA ASP A 231 -4.07 11.72 33.50
C ASP A 231 -4.36 10.26 33.11
N LEU A 232 -3.49 9.62 32.30
CA LEU A 232 -3.63 8.19 31.95
C LEU A 232 -3.55 7.29 33.18
N ARG A 233 -2.65 7.58 34.09
CA ARG A 233 -2.45 6.83 35.36
C ARG A 233 -3.64 6.99 36.32
N GLU A 234 -4.17 8.19 36.45
CA GLU A 234 -5.30 8.48 37.35
C GLU A 234 -6.57 7.73 36.89
N ARG A 235 -6.82 7.64 35.61
CA ARG A 235 -8.03 6.98 35.05
C ARG A 235 -8.00 5.46 35.11
N ASP A 236 -6.84 4.86 35.17
CA ASP A 236 -6.55 3.43 35.42
C ASP A 236 -7.51 2.41 34.76
N THR A 237 -7.76 2.56 33.47
CA THR A 237 -8.50 1.59 32.66
C THR A 237 -7.55 0.75 31.79
N GLN A 238 -7.98 -0.40 31.28
CA GLN A 238 -7.14 -1.18 30.35
C GLN A 238 -6.64 -0.33 29.16
N THR A 239 -7.48 0.55 28.61
CA THR A 239 -7.09 1.42 27.48
C THR A 239 -6.05 2.46 27.90
N THR A 240 -6.18 3.04 29.09
CA THR A 240 -5.20 4.02 29.59
C THR A 240 -3.89 3.37 29.99
N ARG A 241 -3.92 2.17 30.59
CA ARG A 241 -2.72 1.36 30.84
C ARG A 241 -2.00 1.01 29.54
N ALA A 242 -2.76 0.62 28.47
CA ALA A 242 -2.17 0.36 27.17
C ALA A 242 -1.52 1.60 26.55
N LEU A 243 -2.19 2.77 26.61
CA LEU A 243 -1.63 4.04 26.14
C LEU A 243 -0.37 4.45 26.94
N TYR A 244 -0.41 4.26 28.25
CA TYR A 244 0.74 4.52 29.11
C TYR A 244 1.91 3.61 28.75
N ALA A 245 1.66 2.31 28.63
CA ALA A 245 2.69 1.31 28.34
C ALA A 245 3.29 1.48 26.94
N ILE A 246 2.49 1.74 25.89
CA ILE A 246 3.02 1.95 24.55
C ILE A 246 3.86 3.23 24.45
N THR A 247 3.54 4.26 25.22
CA THR A 247 4.36 5.47 25.30
C THR A 247 5.75 5.16 25.87
N LEU A 248 5.85 4.30 26.88
CA LEU A 248 7.11 3.94 27.52
C LEU A 248 7.88 2.85 26.76
N THR A 249 7.24 1.97 26.01
CA THR A 249 7.93 0.93 25.19
C THR A 249 8.44 1.46 23.88
N CYS A 250 7.88 2.54 23.33
CA CYS A 250 8.23 3.15 22.07
C CYS A 250 8.12 2.22 20.84
N LEU A 251 7.46 1.05 20.94
CA LEU A 251 7.26 0.13 19.81
C LEU A 251 6.06 0.54 18.94
N ARG A 252 5.90 -0.11 17.77
CA ARG A 252 4.74 0.14 16.90
C ARG A 252 3.49 -0.48 17.51
N SER A 253 2.34 0.12 17.21
CA SER A 253 1.04 -0.31 17.78
C SER A 253 0.77 -1.79 17.59
N GLN A 254 1.07 -2.36 16.43
CA GLN A 254 0.85 -3.78 16.18
C GLN A 254 1.79 -4.64 17.02
N GLU A 255 3.09 -4.33 17.05
CA GLU A 255 4.10 -5.04 17.86
C GLU A 255 3.70 -5.05 19.34
N PHE A 256 3.18 -3.91 19.82
CA PHE A 256 2.75 -3.72 21.19
C PHE A 256 1.43 -4.44 21.55
N LEU A 257 0.41 -4.34 20.67
CA LEU A 257 -0.90 -4.93 20.94
C LEU A 257 -0.89 -6.46 20.95
N GLU A 258 0.04 -7.07 20.23
CA GLU A 258 0.27 -8.52 20.22
C GLU A 258 1.11 -9.01 21.41
N MET A 259 1.45 -8.14 22.38
CA MET A 259 2.17 -8.54 23.59
C MET A 259 1.42 -9.65 24.33
N HIS A 260 2.17 -10.71 24.70
CA HIS A 260 1.63 -11.87 25.41
C HIS A 260 2.24 -12.00 26.80
N THR A 261 1.48 -12.51 27.78
CA THR A 261 1.93 -12.66 29.17
C THR A 261 3.23 -13.43 29.31
N ARG A 262 3.44 -14.49 28.48
CA ARG A 262 4.64 -15.35 28.49
C ARG A 262 5.93 -14.64 28.01
N GLU A 263 5.83 -13.46 27.42
CA GLU A 263 6.96 -12.69 26.89
C GLU A 263 7.58 -11.75 27.92
N LEU A 264 6.93 -11.63 29.09
CA LEU A 264 7.32 -10.72 30.14
C LEU A 264 8.15 -11.45 31.22
N ASP A 265 9.32 -10.92 31.49
CA ASP A 265 10.12 -11.28 32.67
C ASP A 265 10.20 -10.03 33.56
N LEU A 266 9.25 -9.92 34.49
CA LEU A 266 9.11 -8.76 35.36
C LEU A 266 9.91 -8.86 36.68
N ASP A 267 10.42 -10.07 36.99
CA ASP A 267 11.11 -10.35 38.24
C ASP A 267 12.64 -10.49 38.06
N ALA A 268 13.13 -10.39 36.81
CA ALA A 268 14.56 -10.35 36.53
C ALA A 268 15.22 -9.10 37.12
N ALA A 269 16.52 -9.18 37.39
CA ALA A 269 17.32 -8.04 37.85
C ALA A 269 17.20 -6.81 36.93
N GLN A 270 17.05 -7.04 35.57
CA GLN A 270 16.61 -6.07 34.61
C GLN A 270 15.31 -6.57 34.00
N PRO A 271 14.14 -6.08 34.43
CA PRO A 271 12.87 -6.46 33.84
C PRO A 271 12.84 -6.25 32.34
N THR A 272 12.31 -7.23 31.61
CA THR A 272 12.43 -7.28 30.15
C THR A 272 11.16 -7.82 29.52
N TRP A 273 10.76 -7.26 28.39
CA TRP A 273 9.82 -7.84 27.46
C TRP A 273 10.59 -8.36 26.23
N THR A 274 10.43 -9.65 25.92
CA THR A 274 11.04 -10.29 24.77
C THR A 274 10.04 -10.41 23.64
N VAL A 275 10.20 -9.62 22.58
CA VAL A 275 9.33 -9.59 21.40
C VAL A 275 9.85 -10.60 20.38
N PRO A 276 9.04 -11.61 19.98
CA PRO A 276 9.43 -12.56 18.95
C PRO A 276 9.77 -11.87 17.62
N LYS A 277 10.82 -12.30 16.95
CA LYS A 277 11.29 -11.72 15.68
C LYS A 277 10.25 -11.73 14.57
N GLU A 278 9.38 -12.73 14.54
CA GLU A 278 8.31 -12.90 13.56
C GLU A 278 7.25 -11.79 13.63
N ARG A 279 7.16 -11.06 14.76
CA ARG A 279 6.22 -9.95 14.95
C ARG A 279 6.65 -8.70 14.18
N PHE A 280 7.90 -8.59 13.84
CA PHE A 280 8.38 -7.42 13.11
C PHE A 280 8.07 -7.53 11.61
N LYS A 281 7.49 -6.48 11.03
CA LYS A 281 7.15 -6.40 9.59
C LYS A 281 8.38 -6.58 8.69
N VAL A 282 9.51 -6.08 9.14
CA VAL A 282 10.83 -6.31 8.54
C VAL A 282 11.63 -6.85 9.70
N ASP A 283 12.12 -8.09 9.58
CA ASP A 283 13.02 -8.65 10.60
C ASP A 283 14.32 -7.83 10.59
N PRO A 284 14.49 -6.91 11.54
CA PRO A 284 15.66 -6.06 11.51
C PRO A 284 16.90 -6.77 12.02
N HIS A 285 16.74 -7.95 12.70
CA HIS A 285 17.78 -8.42 13.63
C HIS A 285 17.99 -9.92 13.63
N ASN A 286 17.19 -10.70 12.90
CA ASN A 286 17.23 -12.17 12.84
C ASN A 286 17.19 -12.86 14.23
N HIS A 287 16.77 -12.17 15.28
CA HIS A 287 16.61 -12.67 16.64
C HIS A 287 15.53 -11.91 17.42
N ASP A 288 15.04 -12.50 18.51
CA ASP A 288 14.05 -11.88 19.38
C ASP A 288 14.56 -10.54 19.95
N PHE A 289 13.66 -9.58 20.02
CA PHE A 289 13.98 -8.23 20.41
C PHE A 289 13.67 -7.97 21.89
N LYS A 290 14.70 -7.68 22.70
CA LYS A 290 14.53 -7.36 24.11
C LYS A 290 14.23 -5.89 24.31
N VAL A 291 13.14 -5.58 25.02
CA VAL A 291 12.74 -4.22 25.45
C VAL A 291 13.00 -4.12 26.94
N PRO A 292 13.92 -3.24 27.40
CA PRO A 292 14.12 -3.02 28.82
C PRO A 292 12.92 -2.28 29.41
N LEU A 293 12.42 -2.75 30.54
CA LEU A 293 11.25 -2.21 31.20
C LEU A 293 11.69 -1.34 32.39
N ALA A 294 11.29 -0.06 32.36
CA ALA A 294 11.49 0.86 33.49
C ALA A 294 10.52 0.54 34.66
N PRO A 295 10.84 0.89 35.90
CA PRO A 295 10.01 0.59 37.07
C PRO A 295 8.54 1.05 36.95
N GLN A 296 8.30 2.23 36.35
CA GLN A 296 6.96 2.76 36.10
C GLN A 296 6.16 1.83 35.20
N LEU A 297 6.80 1.31 34.16
CA LEU A 297 6.18 0.38 33.21
C LEU A 297 5.91 -0.97 33.85
N VAL A 298 6.85 -1.50 34.64
CA VAL A 298 6.69 -2.77 35.40
C VAL A 298 5.46 -2.70 36.27
N ARG A 299 5.26 -1.59 37.00
CA ARG A 299 4.06 -1.37 37.82
C ARG A 299 2.79 -1.50 37.01
N VAL A 300 2.67 -0.77 35.92
CA VAL A 300 1.47 -0.78 35.04
C VAL A 300 1.22 -2.17 34.41
N LEU A 301 2.28 -2.88 34.06
CA LEU A 301 2.16 -4.25 33.53
C LEU A 301 1.69 -5.23 34.60
N ARG A 302 2.15 -5.09 35.85
CA ARG A 302 1.65 -5.88 36.99
C ARG A 302 0.18 -5.61 37.27
N ASP A 303 -0.24 -4.33 37.25
CA ASP A 303 -1.63 -3.93 37.45
C ASP A 303 -2.52 -4.53 36.33
N GLN A 304 -2.01 -4.54 35.10
CA GLN A 304 -2.72 -5.17 33.99
C GLN A 304 -2.82 -6.69 34.14
N LEU A 305 -1.75 -7.37 34.56
CA LEU A 305 -1.77 -8.81 34.83
C LEU A 305 -2.74 -9.14 35.98
N ALA A 306 -2.78 -8.34 37.02
CA ALA A 306 -3.73 -8.49 38.14
C ALA A 306 -5.19 -8.34 37.63
N TYR A 307 -5.45 -7.35 36.80
CA TYR A 307 -6.74 -7.17 36.15
C TYR A 307 -7.15 -8.39 35.29
N LEU A 308 -6.23 -8.91 34.48
CA LEU A 308 -6.49 -10.10 33.66
C LEU A 308 -6.74 -11.35 34.52
N ALA A 309 -6.02 -11.50 35.61
CA ALA A 309 -6.24 -12.59 36.57
C ALA A 309 -7.63 -12.54 37.23
N LEU A 310 -8.16 -11.34 37.48
CA LEU A 310 -9.55 -11.15 37.96
C LEU A 310 -10.58 -11.49 36.88
N MET A 311 -10.34 -11.08 35.62
CA MET A 311 -11.30 -11.27 34.52
C MET A 311 -11.32 -12.68 33.97
N PHE A 312 -10.18 -13.35 33.85
CA PHE A 312 -10.00 -14.61 33.14
C PHE A 312 -9.46 -15.75 34.03
N GLY A 313 -9.19 -15.48 35.31
CA GLY A 313 -8.66 -16.45 36.27
C GLY A 313 -7.14 -16.32 36.49
N LYS A 314 -6.69 -16.78 37.68
CA LYS A 314 -5.31 -16.61 38.19
C LYS A 314 -4.22 -17.16 37.25
N ASN A 315 -4.55 -18.15 36.43
CA ASN A 315 -3.60 -18.82 35.54
C ASN A 315 -3.73 -18.33 34.09
N TYR A 316 -4.25 -17.12 33.88
CA TYR A 316 -4.42 -16.58 32.54
C TYR A 316 -3.10 -16.55 31.78
N GLN A 317 -3.11 -17.18 30.61
CA GLN A 317 -2.01 -17.17 29.65
C GLN A 317 -2.59 -16.74 28.30
N GLY A 318 -2.32 -15.51 27.89
CA GLY A 318 -2.92 -14.94 26.70
C GLY A 318 -2.37 -13.56 26.36
N PRO A 319 -3.02 -12.88 25.40
CA PRO A 319 -2.68 -11.49 25.07
C PRO A 319 -2.77 -10.58 26.28
N LEU A 320 -1.82 -9.65 26.41
CA LEU A 320 -1.84 -8.68 27.51
C LEU A 320 -2.91 -7.61 27.34
N TRP A 321 -3.31 -7.36 26.10
CA TRP A 321 -4.30 -6.35 25.70
C TRP A 321 -5.47 -6.99 24.95
N PRO A 322 -6.28 -7.85 25.60
CA PRO A 322 -7.42 -8.49 24.93
C PRO A 322 -8.50 -7.47 24.60
N ALA A 323 -9.32 -7.78 23.58
CA ALA A 323 -10.57 -7.06 23.32
C ALA A 323 -11.57 -7.33 24.47
N ILE A 324 -12.14 -6.26 25.03
CA ILE A 324 -13.14 -6.38 26.13
C ILE A 324 -14.56 -6.61 25.58
N LYS A 325 -14.82 -6.13 24.35
CA LYS A 325 -16.12 -6.29 23.70
C LYS A 325 -16.04 -7.45 22.70
N GLU A 326 -17.15 -8.13 22.51
CA GLU A 326 -17.28 -9.07 21.39
C GLU A 326 -16.86 -8.39 20.10
N SER A 327 -15.80 -8.89 19.51
CA SER A 327 -15.25 -8.45 18.24
C SER A 327 -14.64 -9.65 17.54
N ASP A 328 -14.48 -9.57 16.23
CA ASP A 328 -13.81 -10.61 15.43
C ASP A 328 -12.31 -10.75 15.77
N SER A 329 -11.78 -9.83 16.55
CA SER A 329 -10.38 -9.83 17.01
C SER A 329 -10.28 -10.11 18.50
N GLU A 330 -9.42 -11.03 18.88
CA GLU A 330 -9.06 -11.29 20.28
C GLU A 330 -8.29 -10.13 20.94
N LEU A 331 -7.72 -9.23 20.15
CA LEU A 331 -6.87 -8.14 20.61
C LEU A 331 -7.60 -6.80 20.59
N MET A 332 -7.22 -5.92 21.55
CA MET A 332 -7.58 -4.51 21.48
C MET A 332 -7.14 -3.89 20.17
N SER A 333 -7.98 -3.08 19.53
CA SER A 333 -7.61 -2.38 18.30
C SER A 333 -6.83 -1.08 18.57
N GLU A 334 -5.95 -0.70 17.64
CA GLU A 334 -5.33 0.64 17.66
C GLU A 334 -6.40 1.75 17.63
N GLY A 335 -7.54 1.48 16.96
CA GLY A 335 -8.69 2.37 16.91
C GLY A 335 -9.29 2.67 18.29
N THR A 336 -9.24 1.74 19.23
CA THR A 336 -9.68 1.92 20.62
C THR A 336 -8.80 2.96 21.32
N MET A 337 -7.48 2.80 21.27
CA MET A 337 -6.51 3.74 21.82
C MET A 337 -6.61 5.13 21.16
N LEU A 338 -6.68 5.19 19.84
CA LEU A 338 -6.82 6.43 19.09
C LEU A 338 -8.14 7.15 19.42
N GLY A 339 -9.22 6.37 19.54
CA GLY A 339 -10.52 6.88 19.93
C GLY A 339 -10.49 7.51 21.32
N TYR A 340 -9.80 6.89 22.24
CA TYR A 340 -9.64 7.41 23.61
C TYR A 340 -8.87 8.73 23.62
N LEU A 341 -7.70 8.80 22.95
CA LEU A 341 -6.93 10.04 22.82
C LEU A 341 -7.77 11.19 22.27
N LYS A 342 -8.55 10.95 21.23
CA LYS A 342 -9.35 11.99 20.55
C LYS A 342 -10.61 12.39 21.30
N ARG A 343 -11.40 11.41 21.78
CA ARG A 343 -12.73 11.65 22.33
C ARG A 343 -12.70 11.89 23.83
N SER A 344 -11.89 11.16 24.57
CA SER A 344 -11.86 11.23 26.03
C SER A 344 -10.85 12.25 26.56
N MET A 345 -9.72 12.43 25.85
CA MET A 345 -8.67 13.37 26.23
C MET A 345 -8.64 14.65 25.37
N GLY A 346 -9.41 14.72 24.26
CA GLY A 346 -9.41 15.87 23.35
C GLY A 346 -8.11 16.09 22.59
N LEU A 347 -7.20 15.13 22.58
CA LEU A 347 -5.86 15.27 22.01
C LEU A 347 -5.88 15.05 20.51
N LYS A 348 -5.26 15.95 19.74
CA LYS A 348 -5.08 15.82 18.27
C LYS A 348 -3.84 14.97 17.93
N ALA A 349 -3.53 13.95 18.73
CA ALA A 349 -2.39 13.06 18.53
C ALA A 349 -2.81 11.70 17.97
N THR A 350 -1.82 10.93 17.51
CA THR A 350 -1.98 9.53 17.12
C THR A 350 -1.14 8.65 18.04
N VAL A 351 -1.51 7.39 18.20
CA VAL A 351 -0.71 6.43 19.00
C VAL A 351 0.71 6.33 18.46
N HIS A 352 0.87 6.30 17.14
CA HIS A 352 2.20 6.34 16.51
C HIS A 352 2.98 7.64 16.79
N GLY A 353 2.27 8.74 17.07
CA GLY A 353 2.87 10.04 17.41
C GLY A 353 3.74 10.02 18.68
N PHE A 354 3.46 9.15 19.65
CA PHE A 354 4.30 9.01 20.86
C PHE A 354 5.75 8.62 20.54
N ARG A 355 5.98 7.85 19.48
CA ARG A 355 7.34 7.53 19.01
C ARG A 355 8.09 8.76 18.50
N ALA A 356 7.38 9.69 17.86
CA ALA A 356 7.97 10.97 17.46
C ALA A 356 8.25 11.88 18.65
N SER A 357 7.39 11.86 19.68
CA SER A 357 7.62 12.56 20.95
C SER A 357 8.89 12.04 21.66
N TYR A 358 9.02 10.72 21.79
CA TYR A 358 10.23 10.08 22.32
C TYR A 358 11.49 10.51 21.54
N LYS A 359 11.47 10.37 20.20
CA LYS A 359 12.62 10.71 19.38
C LYS A 359 13.01 12.19 19.48
N THR A 360 12.01 13.07 19.57
CA THR A 360 12.22 14.51 19.78
C THR A 360 12.85 14.78 21.14
N TRP A 361 12.35 14.14 22.20
CA TRP A 361 12.91 14.24 23.54
C TRP A 361 14.35 13.72 23.58
N ALA A 362 14.61 12.52 23.08
CA ALA A 362 15.93 11.89 23.13
C ALA A 362 17.02 12.72 22.40
N ASN A 363 16.66 13.29 21.25
CA ASN A 363 17.57 14.13 20.46
C ASN A 363 17.84 15.53 21.08
N ARG A 364 17.05 15.93 22.09
CA ARG A 364 17.25 17.17 22.85
C ARG A 364 18.06 16.96 24.13
N GLN A 365 18.48 15.73 24.42
CA GLN A 365 19.28 15.44 25.60
C GLN A 365 20.77 15.63 25.27
N PHE A 366 21.40 16.55 25.98
CA PHE A 366 22.84 16.83 25.89
C PHE A 366 23.52 16.51 27.21
N LEU A 367 24.83 16.30 27.19
CA LEU A 367 25.61 16.16 28.41
C LEU A 367 25.59 17.49 29.14
N GLU A 368 25.58 17.39 30.48
CA GLU A 368 25.54 18.55 31.37
C GLU A 368 26.70 19.51 31.05
N GLY A 369 26.39 20.79 30.95
CA GLY A 369 27.37 21.83 30.62
C GLY A 369 27.72 21.93 29.15
N THR A 370 27.05 21.19 28.24
CA THR A 370 27.27 21.29 26.78
C THR A 370 25.96 21.35 26.01
N ASP A 371 25.91 22.19 24.95
CA ASP A 371 24.80 22.22 23.98
C ASP A 371 25.15 21.46 22.69
N ALA A 372 26.31 20.82 22.64
CA ALA A 372 26.84 20.23 21.42
C ALA A 372 27.04 18.71 21.50
N THR A 373 27.22 18.14 22.73
CA THR A 373 27.49 16.71 22.88
C THR A 373 26.23 15.97 23.27
N PRO A 374 25.63 15.17 22.34
CA PRO A 374 24.44 14.37 22.64
C PRO A 374 24.67 13.44 23.84
N LYS A 375 23.70 13.37 24.76
CA LYS A 375 23.75 12.46 25.91
C LYS A 375 23.68 11.00 25.49
N TYR A 376 22.95 10.70 24.41
CA TYR A 376 22.71 9.33 23.94
C TYR A 376 23.27 9.11 22.55
N HIS A 377 23.79 7.92 22.32
CA HIS A 377 24.25 7.51 21.00
C HIS A 377 23.06 7.40 20.02
N HIS A 378 23.19 7.96 18.83
CA HIS A 378 22.10 8.02 17.84
C HIS A 378 21.50 6.64 17.53
N TYR A 379 22.32 5.61 17.34
CA TYR A 379 21.81 4.26 17.08
C TYR A 379 21.07 3.65 18.27
N ALA A 380 21.45 3.95 19.51
CA ALA A 380 20.72 3.50 20.68
C ALA A 380 19.31 4.08 20.72
N ILE A 381 19.14 5.36 20.34
CA ILE A 381 17.83 6.00 20.20
C ILE A 381 16.99 5.28 19.13
N GLU A 382 17.58 4.98 17.96
CA GLU A 382 16.88 4.27 16.88
C GLU A 382 16.51 2.83 17.29
N TYR A 383 17.38 2.15 18.05
CA TYR A 383 17.11 0.79 18.54
C TYR A 383 16.02 0.75 19.60
N CYS A 384 15.82 1.78 20.40
CA CYS A 384 14.63 1.86 21.27
C CYS A 384 13.34 1.88 20.48
N LEU A 385 13.38 2.35 19.25
CA LEU A 385 12.26 2.35 18.31
C LEU A 385 12.18 1.06 17.45
N ALA A 386 13.01 0.07 17.68
CA ALA A 386 13.17 -1.10 16.83
C ALA A 386 13.30 -0.72 15.33
N HIS A 387 14.11 0.30 15.05
CA HIS A 387 14.45 0.69 13.69
C HIS A 387 15.70 -0.06 13.23
N THR A 388 15.71 -0.46 11.93
CA THR A 388 16.93 -0.92 11.26
C THR A 388 17.86 0.26 11.00
N THR A 389 19.12 0.10 11.37
CA THR A 389 20.19 1.06 11.03
C THR A 389 21.06 0.49 9.92
N PRO A 390 21.91 1.31 9.25
CA PRO A 390 22.86 0.80 8.27
C PRO A 390 23.77 -0.31 8.79
N HIS A 391 24.10 -0.29 10.08
CA HIS A 391 24.89 -1.35 10.73
C HIS A 391 24.19 -2.72 10.77
N ASN A 392 22.86 -2.77 10.78
CA ASN A 392 22.10 -4.02 10.86
C ASN A 392 21.69 -4.56 9.48
N ARG A 393 22.07 -3.90 8.39
CA ARG A 393 21.77 -4.37 7.03
C ARG A 393 22.89 -5.22 6.46
N GLY A 394 23.15 -6.39 7.07
CA GLY A 394 24.06 -7.40 6.48
C GLY A 394 25.50 -6.93 6.30
N SER A 395 26.03 -6.07 7.19
CA SER A 395 27.45 -5.77 7.22
C SER A 395 28.22 -6.96 7.77
N ALA A 396 29.45 -7.20 7.28
CA ALA A 396 30.33 -8.26 7.78
C ALA A 396 30.69 -8.10 9.28
N GLU A 397 30.32 -6.99 9.91
CA GLU A 397 30.49 -6.68 11.33
C GLU A 397 29.37 -7.26 12.22
N ASP A 398 28.25 -7.71 11.63
CA ASP A 398 27.09 -8.23 12.35
C ASP A 398 27.40 -9.43 13.30
N PRO A 399 28.31 -10.38 12.95
CA PRO A 399 28.69 -11.47 13.83
C PRO A 399 29.50 -11.07 15.06
N TYR A 400 30.10 -9.85 15.05
CA TYR A 400 30.99 -9.36 16.09
C TYR A 400 30.31 -8.39 17.06
N SER A 401 29.13 -7.88 16.75
CA SER A 401 28.33 -7.02 17.62
C SER A 401 27.60 -7.84 18.68
N ARG A 402 28.32 -8.30 19.71
CA ARG A 402 27.79 -9.11 20.81
C ARG A 402 26.88 -8.36 21.76
N ASP A 403 26.87 -7.03 21.75
CA ASP A 403 25.94 -6.21 22.54
C ASP A 403 24.64 -6.07 21.74
N GLN A 404 23.68 -6.96 22.03
CA GLN A 404 22.35 -7.00 21.40
C GLN A 404 21.75 -5.60 21.21
N MET A 405 22.18 -4.90 20.12
CA MET A 405 21.68 -3.58 19.76
C MET A 405 21.82 -2.53 20.87
N MET A 406 23.02 -2.46 21.45
CA MET A 406 23.31 -1.49 22.53
C MET A 406 22.33 -1.62 23.71
N TYR A 407 22.01 -2.87 24.11
CA TYR A 407 20.96 -3.12 25.12
C TYR A 407 21.22 -2.35 26.43
N THR A 408 22.46 -2.32 26.91
CA THR A 408 22.86 -1.57 28.11
C THR A 408 22.58 -0.06 27.98
N ALA A 409 22.92 0.51 26.82
CA ALA A 409 22.61 1.92 26.56
C ALA A 409 21.09 2.18 26.50
N ARG A 410 20.33 1.24 25.93
CA ARG A 410 18.85 1.32 25.88
C ARG A 410 18.20 1.26 27.26
N ILE A 411 18.75 0.50 28.21
CA ILE A 411 18.28 0.48 29.60
C ILE A 411 18.32 1.90 30.17
N ALA A 412 19.46 2.59 30.03
CA ALA A 412 19.62 3.95 30.55
C ALA A 412 18.64 4.94 29.87
N ILE A 413 18.52 4.89 28.54
CA ILE A 413 17.61 5.76 27.80
C ILE A 413 16.16 5.54 28.22
N MET A 414 15.69 4.28 28.27
CA MET A 414 14.30 3.96 28.58
C MET A 414 13.95 4.30 30.05
N ARG A 415 14.90 4.16 30.97
CA ARG A 415 14.74 4.62 32.36
C ARG A 415 14.61 6.15 32.42
N ASP A 416 15.49 6.87 31.74
CA ASP A 416 15.46 8.33 31.73
C ASP A 416 14.18 8.85 31.03
N TRP A 417 13.74 8.20 29.97
CA TRP A 417 12.47 8.49 29.29
C TRP A 417 11.27 8.28 30.23
N ALA A 418 11.23 7.16 30.94
CA ALA A 418 10.15 6.87 31.88
C ALA A 418 10.13 7.88 33.03
N ASN A 419 11.30 8.25 33.58
CA ASN A 419 11.41 9.27 34.62
C ASN A 419 11.00 10.66 34.11
N TYR A 420 11.27 10.98 32.84
CA TYR A 420 10.80 12.22 32.24
C TYR A 420 9.27 12.23 32.11
N CYS A 421 8.68 11.13 31.65
CA CYS A 421 7.24 11.02 31.43
C CYS A 421 6.43 10.93 32.73
N ASP A 422 6.93 10.22 33.75
CA ASP A 422 6.28 9.98 35.04
C ASP A 422 7.35 9.83 36.12
N PRO A 423 7.81 10.94 36.74
CA PRO A 423 8.85 10.89 37.78
C PRO A 423 8.42 10.01 38.95
N LEU A 424 9.31 9.11 39.38
CA LEU A 424 9.08 8.34 40.60
C LEU A 424 9.20 9.26 41.84
N PRO A 425 8.40 9.03 42.90
CA PRO A 425 8.57 9.70 44.16
C PRO A 425 10.00 9.49 44.67
N THR A 426 10.59 10.53 45.25
CA THR A 426 11.98 10.53 45.74
C THR A 426 12.31 9.43 46.73
N ASN A 427 11.29 8.83 47.37
CA ASN A 427 11.44 7.74 48.37
C ASN A 427 11.63 6.35 47.73
N ASP A 428 11.24 6.14 46.45
CA ASP A 428 11.33 4.84 45.76
C ASP A 428 12.68 4.61 45.07
N VAL A 429 13.52 5.63 45.00
CA VAL A 429 14.84 5.56 44.33
C VAL A 429 15.83 4.64 45.07
N ARG A 430 15.59 4.35 46.36
CA ARG A 430 16.49 3.54 47.19
C ARG A 430 16.32 2.02 47.05
N VAL A 431 15.32 1.54 46.32
CA VAL A 431 15.03 0.09 46.16
C VAL A 431 15.51 -0.45 44.83
N ALA A 432 15.97 0.41 43.92
CA ALA A 432 16.34 0.03 42.52
C ALA A 432 17.84 0.29 42.20
N ALA A 433 18.72 0.37 43.25
CA ALA A 433 20.17 0.52 43.08
C ALA A 433 20.91 -0.81 43.36
#